data_b4ab417060c8c57cf0701b5b84da3945
#
_entry.id   b4ab417060c8c57cf0701b5b84da3945
#
_cell.length_a   1.000
_cell.length_b   1.000
_cell.length_c   1.000
_cell.angle_alpha   90.00
_cell.angle_beta   90.00
_cell.angle_gamma   90.00
#
_symmetry.space_group_name_H-M   'P 1'
#
loop_
_entity.id
_entity.type
_entity.pdbx_description
1 polymer ?
#
loop_
_entity_poly.entity_id
_entity_poly.type
_entity_poly.pdbx_seq_one_letter_code
_entity_poly.pdbx_strand_id
1 'polypeptide(L)'
;MKGLDKLTNVRLAEVVTQKGVVAPEVITDALYAQDKYGDSFVQTLVSGGHITEWDLAKLVAENFQLPFLMASSYEITPEVTKRIPTKLLFENLLVPLDVFDDVVCVVMPIMTPFEVLSQIQRDTKCSLFPYVGLISENTKVLGELFGDFKGWLEQDQKRREQQATTRAKDKTTTSDWMSIFDAGDEAIQQGLGAPESHPQGKKKAPKNLL
;
A
#
# COMPACT_ATOMS: atom_id res chain seq x y z
N MET A 1 -5.88 -19.16 -10.11
CA MET A 1 -7.11 -18.32 -10.27
C MET A 1 -6.77 -17.18 -11.21
N LYS A 2 -7.54 -16.96 -12.27
CA LYS A 2 -7.29 -15.84 -13.20
C LYS A 2 -7.76 -14.53 -12.55
N GLY A 3 -6.92 -13.51 -12.52
CA GLY A 3 -7.31 -12.15 -12.07
C GLY A 3 -6.83 -11.74 -10.68
N LEU A 4 -6.18 -12.62 -9.90
CA LEU A 4 -5.56 -12.21 -8.63
C LEU A 4 -4.41 -11.23 -8.83
N ASP A 5 -3.73 -11.29 -9.96
CA ASP A 5 -2.70 -10.36 -10.41
C ASP A 5 -3.17 -8.89 -10.48
N LYS A 6 -4.49 -8.66 -10.53
CA LYS A 6 -5.11 -7.33 -10.51
C LYS A 6 -5.27 -6.76 -9.10
N LEU A 7 -5.07 -7.56 -8.04
CA LEU A 7 -5.16 -7.12 -6.66
C LEU A 7 -3.90 -6.31 -6.28
N THR A 8 -3.81 -5.10 -6.79
CA THR A 8 -2.72 -4.17 -6.47
C THR A 8 -3.27 -2.90 -5.83
N ASN A 9 -2.49 -2.28 -4.95
CA ASN A 9 -2.88 -1.02 -4.33
C ASN A 9 -3.01 0.11 -5.35
N VAL A 10 -2.20 0.09 -6.42
CA VAL A 10 -2.32 1.05 -7.54
C VAL A 10 -3.68 0.90 -8.23
N ARG A 11 -4.10 -0.33 -8.52
CA ARG A 11 -5.41 -0.55 -9.16
C ARG A 11 -6.57 -0.17 -8.24
N LEU A 12 -6.45 -0.43 -6.94
CA LEU A 12 -7.46 0.03 -5.97
C LEU A 12 -7.50 1.57 -5.90
N ALA A 13 -6.34 2.22 -5.87
CA ALA A 13 -6.25 3.68 -5.91
C ALA A 13 -6.94 4.27 -7.16
N GLU A 14 -6.73 3.68 -8.34
CA GLU A 14 -7.45 4.06 -9.57
C GLU A 14 -8.97 3.95 -9.40
N VAL A 15 -9.46 2.83 -8.85
CA VAL A 15 -10.90 2.60 -8.60
C VAL A 15 -11.47 3.64 -7.66
N VAL A 16 -10.80 3.90 -6.53
CA VAL A 16 -11.22 4.87 -5.51
C VAL A 16 -11.23 6.28 -6.09
N THR A 17 -10.22 6.64 -6.88
CA THR A 17 -10.13 7.93 -7.59
C THR A 17 -11.28 8.09 -8.61
N GLN A 18 -11.53 7.07 -9.43
CA GLN A 18 -12.62 7.11 -10.43
C GLN A 18 -14.00 7.26 -9.78
N LYS A 19 -14.20 6.71 -8.58
CA LYS A 19 -15.44 6.84 -7.82
C LYS A 19 -15.56 8.18 -7.09
N GLY A 20 -14.47 8.92 -6.92
CA GLY A 20 -14.44 10.21 -6.24
C GLY A 20 -14.80 10.14 -4.75
N VAL A 21 -14.60 8.98 -4.11
CA VAL A 21 -15.00 8.74 -2.71
C VAL A 21 -13.94 9.15 -1.70
N VAL A 22 -12.70 9.37 -2.14
CA VAL A 22 -11.57 9.84 -1.32
C VAL A 22 -10.84 10.93 -2.10
N ALA A 23 -10.36 11.96 -1.39
CA ALA A 23 -9.61 13.05 -2.00
C ALA A 23 -8.29 12.55 -2.63
N PRO A 24 -7.89 13.05 -3.81
CA PRO A 24 -6.69 12.59 -4.52
C PRO A 24 -5.40 12.71 -3.71
N GLU A 25 -5.28 13.76 -2.90
CA GLU A 25 -4.13 14.00 -2.04
C GLU A 25 -3.97 12.88 -1.00
N VAL A 26 -5.09 12.46 -0.40
CA VAL A 26 -5.11 11.35 0.57
C VAL A 26 -4.66 10.03 -0.06
N ILE A 27 -5.12 9.77 -1.29
CA ILE A 27 -4.73 8.57 -2.03
C ILE A 27 -3.22 8.57 -2.30
N THR A 28 -2.69 9.72 -2.74
CA THR A 28 -1.26 9.90 -3.00
C THR A 28 -0.43 9.71 -1.73
N ASP A 29 -0.84 10.32 -0.63
CA ASP A 29 -0.16 10.20 0.67
C ASP A 29 -0.19 8.76 1.19
N ALA A 30 -1.31 8.05 1.03
CA ALA A 30 -1.44 6.66 1.43
C ALA A 30 -0.55 5.72 0.59
N LEU A 31 -0.45 5.94 -0.72
CA LEU A 31 0.47 5.20 -1.59
C LEU A 31 1.93 5.48 -1.25
N TYR A 32 2.26 6.74 -0.97
CA TYR A 32 3.61 7.12 -0.53
C TYR A 32 3.98 6.48 0.81
N ALA A 33 3.06 6.48 1.78
CA ALA A 33 3.27 5.85 3.07
C ALA A 33 3.49 4.33 2.95
N GLN A 34 2.76 3.70 2.04
CA GLN A 34 2.97 2.28 1.71
C GLN A 34 4.35 2.03 1.12
N ASP A 35 4.75 2.78 0.11
CA ASP A 35 6.03 2.59 -0.58
C ASP A 35 7.22 2.85 0.35
N LYS A 36 7.18 3.96 1.07
CA LYS A 36 8.29 4.39 1.94
C LYS A 36 8.36 3.65 3.27
N TYR A 37 7.22 3.29 3.86
CA TYR A 37 7.15 2.80 5.24
C TYR A 37 6.56 1.41 5.37
N GLY A 38 6.02 0.84 4.30
CA GLY A 38 5.34 -0.45 4.32
C GLY A 38 3.96 -0.43 5.00
N ASP A 39 3.34 0.74 5.11
CA ASP A 39 1.99 0.85 5.68
C ASP A 39 0.95 0.17 4.78
N SER A 40 -0.09 -0.40 5.36
CA SER A 40 -1.19 -0.92 4.57
C SER A 40 -2.01 0.21 3.97
N PHE A 41 -2.05 0.30 2.64
CA PHE A 41 -2.85 1.30 1.92
C PHE A 41 -4.31 1.30 2.37
N VAL A 42 -4.92 0.12 2.44
CA VAL A 42 -6.31 -0.07 2.87
C VAL A 42 -6.52 0.40 4.31
N GLN A 43 -5.65 -0.02 5.24
CA GLN A 43 -5.76 0.40 6.63
C GLN A 43 -5.58 1.91 6.80
N THR A 44 -4.68 2.53 6.04
CA THR A 44 -4.46 3.98 6.07
C THR A 44 -5.72 4.74 5.68
N LEU A 45 -6.42 4.34 4.61
CA LEU A 45 -7.65 4.98 4.18
C LEU A 45 -8.79 4.85 5.21
N VAL A 46 -8.93 3.66 5.81
CA VAL A 46 -10.00 3.38 6.77
C VAL A 46 -9.71 4.04 8.12
N SER A 47 -8.50 3.88 8.68
CA SER A 47 -8.14 4.44 9.99
C SER A 47 -8.07 5.97 9.97
N GLY A 48 -7.76 6.58 8.82
CA GLY A 48 -7.85 8.01 8.60
C GLY A 48 -9.28 8.56 8.49
N GLY A 49 -10.29 7.68 8.50
CA GLY A 49 -11.70 8.06 8.37
C GLY A 49 -12.08 8.58 6.99
N HIS A 50 -11.26 8.32 5.97
CA HIS A 50 -11.49 8.82 4.61
C HIS A 50 -12.56 8.02 3.86
N ILE A 51 -12.73 6.76 4.22
CA ILE A 51 -13.76 5.85 3.70
C ILE A 51 -14.10 4.81 4.75
N THR A 52 -15.36 4.35 4.79
CA THR A 52 -15.74 3.27 5.72
C THR A 52 -15.23 1.90 5.24
N GLU A 53 -15.03 0.96 6.17
CA GLU A 53 -14.64 -0.42 5.82
C GLU A 53 -15.64 -1.05 4.83
N TRP A 54 -16.94 -0.83 5.04
CA TRP A 54 -18.02 -1.37 4.23
C TRP A 54 -17.99 -0.83 2.79
N ASP A 55 -17.83 0.48 2.64
CA ASP A 55 -17.82 1.10 1.31
C ASP A 55 -16.58 0.65 0.53
N LEU A 56 -15.42 0.58 1.19
CA LEU A 56 -14.21 0.12 0.54
C LEU A 56 -14.27 -1.38 0.21
N ALA A 57 -14.80 -2.22 1.10
CA ALA A 57 -15.00 -3.64 0.86
C ALA A 57 -15.95 -3.89 -0.32
N LYS A 58 -17.04 -3.13 -0.39
CA LYS A 58 -17.98 -3.17 -1.52
C LYS A 58 -17.30 -2.80 -2.84
N LEU A 59 -16.52 -1.71 -2.86
CA LEU A 59 -15.76 -1.32 -4.04
C LEU A 59 -14.78 -2.41 -4.50
N VAL A 60 -14.09 -3.05 -3.55
CA VAL A 60 -13.17 -4.15 -3.87
C VAL A 60 -13.93 -5.35 -4.41
N ALA A 61 -14.98 -5.80 -3.74
CA ALA A 61 -15.77 -6.95 -4.18
C ALA A 61 -16.32 -6.76 -5.60
N GLU A 62 -16.90 -5.60 -5.90
CA GLU A 62 -17.49 -5.28 -7.20
C GLU A 62 -16.44 -5.14 -8.32
N ASN A 63 -15.35 -4.39 -8.09
CA ASN A 63 -14.39 -4.08 -9.14
C ASN A 63 -13.38 -5.19 -9.42
N PHE A 64 -13.08 -6.00 -8.41
CA PHE A 64 -12.18 -7.17 -8.57
C PHE A 64 -12.94 -8.49 -8.71
N GLN A 65 -14.28 -8.46 -8.69
CA GLN A 65 -15.14 -9.64 -8.84
C GLN A 65 -14.83 -10.72 -7.80
N LEU A 66 -14.62 -10.31 -6.55
CA LEU A 66 -14.34 -11.20 -5.44
C LEU A 66 -15.58 -11.40 -4.58
N PRO A 67 -15.81 -12.61 -4.06
CA PRO A 67 -16.89 -12.85 -3.12
C PRO A 67 -16.61 -12.15 -1.80
N PHE A 68 -17.66 -11.61 -1.17
CA PHE A 68 -17.61 -11.04 0.18
C PHE A 68 -18.08 -12.08 1.20
N LEU A 69 -17.40 -12.15 2.35
CA LEU A 69 -17.77 -13.05 3.44
C LEU A 69 -17.38 -12.46 4.80
N MET A 70 -18.29 -12.55 5.77
CA MET A 70 -18.01 -12.27 7.18
C MET A 70 -17.37 -13.50 7.84
N ALA A 71 -16.12 -13.36 8.27
CA ALA A 71 -15.37 -14.48 8.83
C ALA A 71 -16.03 -15.11 10.07
N SER A 72 -16.71 -14.31 10.89
CA SER A 72 -17.45 -14.77 12.08
C SER A 72 -18.65 -15.65 11.77
N SER A 73 -19.15 -15.63 10.53
CA SER A 73 -20.28 -16.50 10.12
C SER A 73 -19.86 -17.90 9.74
N TYR A 74 -18.55 -18.20 9.80
CA TYR A 74 -17.98 -19.48 9.39
C TYR A 74 -17.35 -20.22 10.57
N GLU A 75 -17.58 -21.51 10.68
CA GLU A 75 -16.95 -22.37 11.69
C GLU A 75 -15.55 -22.79 11.21
N ILE A 76 -14.52 -22.27 11.88
CA ILE A 76 -13.13 -22.48 11.51
C ILE A 76 -12.54 -23.60 12.37
N THR A 77 -12.06 -24.66 11.72
CA THR A 77 -11.46 -25.79 12.42
C THR A 77 -9.97 -25.53 12.77
N PRO A 78 -9.45 -26.13 13.86
CA PRO A 78 -8.04 -25.98 14.22
C PRO A 78 -7.04 -26.52 13.18
N GLU A 79 -7.49 -27.38 12.27
CA GLU A 79 -6.67 -27.93 11.19
C GLU A 79 -6.35 -26.88 10.13
N VAL A 80 -7.33 -26.04 9.82
CA VAL A 80 -7.20 -24.96 8.83
C VAL A 80 -6.21 -23.91 9.31
N THR A 81 -6.26 -23.57 10.62
CA THR A 81 -5.38 -22.53 11.21
C THR A 81 -3.90 -22.90 11.16
N LYS A 82 -3.56 -24.18 10.98
CA LYS A 82 -2.18 -24.67 10.89
C LYS A 82 -1.60 -24.64 9.47
N ARG A 83 -2.42 -24.38 8.46
CA ARG A 83 -1.98 -24.40 7.05
C ARG A 83 -1.15 -23.18 6.65
N ILE A 84 -1.37 -22.05 7.31
CA ILE A 84 -0.60 -20.82 7.11
C ILE A 84 0.06 -20.47 8.44
N PRO A 85 1.35 -20.14 8.46
CA PRO A 85 2.04 -19.68 9.67
C PRO A 85 1.30 -18.52 10.32
N THR A 86 1.08 -18.59 11.64
CA THR A 86 0.35 -17.60 12.43
C THR A 86 0.89 -16.17 12.21
N LYS A 87 2.22 -16.04 12.09
CA LYS A 87 2.86 -14.77 11.78
C LYS A 87 2.31 -14.14 10.51
N LEU A 88 2.17 -14.90 9.42
CA LEU A 88 1.65 -14.40 8.15
C LEU A 88 0.15 -14.04 8.24
N LEU A 89 -0.62 -14.78 9.03
CA LEU A 89 -2.02 -14.46 9.30
C LEU A 89 -2.14 -13.13 10.04
N PHE A 90 -1.32 -12.92 11.06
CA PHE A 90 -1.37 -11.72 11.91
C PHE A 90 -0.89 -10.48 11.16
N GLU A 91 0.27 -10.55 10.51
CA GLU A 91 0.84 -9.42 9.77
C GLU A 91 -0.09 -8.90 8.65
N ASN A 92 -0.89 -9.81 8.08
CA ASN A 92 -1.79 -9.48 6.97
C ASN A 92 -3.27 -9.49 7.36
N LEU A 93 -3.61 -9.71 8.63
CA LEU A 93 -4.98 -9.84 9.16
C LEU A 93 -5.83 -10.81 8.32
N LEU A 94 -5.22 -11.90 7.85
CA LEU A 94 -5.89 -12.94 7.07
C LEU A 94 -6.54 -13.96 7.99
N VAL A 95 -7.82 -14.27 7.73
CA VAL A 95 -8.53 -15.34 8.44
C VAL A 95 -8.62 -16.56 7.54
N PRO A 96 -7.99 -17.69 7.87
CA PRO A 96 -8.16 -18.93 7.14
C PRO A 96 -9.52 -19.53 7.47
N LEU A 97 -10.30 -19.91 6.44
CA LEU A 97 -11.66 -20.44 6.61
C LEU A 97 -11.71 -21.96 6.49
N ASP A 98 -11.18 -22.46 5.38
CA ASP A 98 -11.31 -23.86 5.00
C ASP A 98 -10.18 -24.31 4.08
N VAL A 99 -10.00 -25.60 3.91
CA VAL A 99 -8.98 -26.22 3.06
C VAL A 99 -9.60 -27.29 2.17
N PHE A 100 -9.38 -27.15 0.88
CA PHE A 100 -9.76 -28.14 -0.13
C PHE A 100 -8.50 -28.57 -0.89
N ASP A 101 -8.00 -29.75 -0.59
CA ASP A 101 -6.72 -30.24 -1.11
C ASP A 101 -5.57 -29.25 -0.82
N ASP A 102 -5.05 -28.60 -1.87
CA ASP A 102 -3.98 -27.61 -1.79
C ASP A 102 -4.50 -26.17 -1.76
N VAL A 103 -5.82 -25.97 -1.76
CA VAL A 103 -6.44 -24.64 -1.78
C VAL A 103 -6.88 -24.27 -0.38
N VAL A 104 -6.37 -23.15 0.13
CA VAL A 104 -6.82 -22.55 1.40
C VAL A 104 -7.71 -21.36 1.10
N CYS A 105 -8.95 -21.42 1.57
CA CYS A 105 -9.87 -20.29 1.54
C CYS A 105 -9.48 -19.29 2.64
N VAL A 106 -9.32 -18.03 2.29
CA VAL A 106 -8.93 -16.96 3.24
C VAL A 106 -9.80 -15.74 3.11
N VAL A 107 -10.15 -15.10 4.22
CA VAL A 107 -10.78 -13.78 4.22
C VAL A 107 -9.70 -12.72 4.38
N MET A 108 -9.65 -11.81 3.42
CA MET A 108 -8.74 -10.67 3.43
C MET A 108 -9.34 -9.49 4.22
N PRO A 109 -8.52 -8.65 4.86
CA PRO A 109 -8.97 -7.39 5.45
C PRO A 109 -9.23 -6.36 4.33
N ILE A 110 -10.38 -6.46 3.69
CA ILE A 110 -10.80 -5.73 2.47
C ILE A 110 -9.98 -6.20 1.25
N MET A 111 -8.72 -5.86 1.16
CA MET A 111 -7.82 -6.31 0.09
C MET A 111 -6.41 -6.56 0.63
N THR A 112 -5.84 -7.66 0.20
CA THR A 112 -4.41 -7.96 0.37
C THR A 112 -3.75 -7.95 -1.01
N PRO A 113 -2.63 -7.21 -1.21
CA PRO A 113 -1.95 -7.16 -2.49
C PRO A 113 -1.53 -8.53 -3.01
N PHE A 114 -1.59 -8.70 -4.33
CA PHE A 114 -1.24 -9.96 -4.98
C PHE A 114 0.18 -10.43 -4.66
N GLU A 115 1.12 -9.51 -4.52
CA GLU A 115 2.50 -9.80 -4.17
C GLU A 115 2.58 -10.52 -2.82
N VAL A 116 1.80 -10.06 -1.82
CA VAL A 116 1.71 -10.67 -0.49
C VAL A 116 1.05 -12.05 -0.57
N LEU A 117 -0.08 -12.16 -1.27
CA LEU A 117 -0.75 -13.44 -1.46
C LEU A 117 0.15 -14.45 -2.17
N SER A 118 0.86 -14.03 -3.21
CA SER A 118 1.82 -14.86 -3.95
C SER A 118 3.00 -15.30 -3.09
N GLN A 119 3.47 -14.42 -2.18
CA GLN A 119 4.53 -14.80 -1.24
C GLN A 119 4.04 -15.88 -0.29
N ILE A 120 2.84 -15.71 0.30
CA ILE A 120 2.23 -16.71 1.19
C ILE A 120 2.07 -18.05 0.46
N GLN A 121 1.60 -18.04 -0.78
CA GLN A 121 1.45 -19.26 -1.59
C GLN A 121 2.79 -19.97 -1.83
N ARG A 122 3.87 -19.23 -2.11
CA ARG A 122 5.22 -19.79 -2.26
C ARG A 122 5.73 -20.41 -0.96
N ASP A 123 5.55 -19.68 0.16
CA ASP A 123 6.08 -20.11 1.46
C ASP A 123 5.35 -21.32 2.03
N THR A 124 4.04 -21.40 1.78
CA THR A 124 3.17 -22.47 2.30
C THR A 124 2.96 -23.62 1.33
N LYS A 125 3.30 -23.44 0.05
CA LYS A 125 3.01 -24.34 -1.08
C LYS A 125 1.51 -24.63 -1.25
N CYS A 126 0.65 -23.73 -0.76
CA CYS A 126 -0.80 -23.79 -0.90
C CYS A 126 -1.26 -22.74 -1.91
N SER A 127 -2.31 -23.04 -2.66
CA SER A 127 -3.04 -22.02 -3.42
C SER A 127 -3.99 -21.28 -2.49
N LEU A 128 -4.18 -19.99 -2.68
CA LEU A 128 -5.13 -19.20 -1.89
C LEU A 128 -6.38 -18.87 -2.70
N PHE A 129 -7.53 -19.02 -2.08
CA PHE A 129 -8.81 -18.52 -2.58
C PHE A 129 -9.29 -17.38 -1.68
N PRO A 130 -9.14 -16.10 -2.10
CA PRO A 130 -9.45 -14.98 -1.27
C PRO A 130 -10.93 -14.58 -1.33
N TYR A 131 -11.48 -14.26 -0.16
CA TYR A 131 -12.73 -13.56 0.05
C TYR A 131 -12.44 -12.14 0.55
N VAL A 132 -13.27 -11.19 0.18
CA VAL A 132 -13.27 -9.85 0.78
C VAL A 132 -13.95 -9.92 2.13
N GLY A 133 -13.34 -9.38 3.18
CA GLY A 133 -13.94 -9.21 4.49
C GLY A 133 -13.71 -7.80 5.03
N LEU A 134 -13.93 -7.62 6.33
CA LEU A 134 -13.70 -6.35 7.02
C LEU A 134 -12.47 -6.46 7.93
N ILE A 135 -11.73 -5.36 8.10
CA ILE A 135 -10.56 -5.31 8.98
C ILE A 135 -10.97 -5.59 10.43
N SER A 136 -12.02 -4.90 10.89
CA SER A 136 -12.54 -5.04 12.26
C SER A 136 -12.99 -6.48 12.55
N GLU A 137 -13.67 -7.10 11.61
CA GLU A 137 -14.18 -8.47 11.73
C GLU A 137 -13.04 -9.50 11.76
N ASN A 138 -12.09 -9.38 10.82
CA ASN A 138 -10.93 -10.26 10.78
C ASN A 138 -10.09 -10.14 12.07
N THR A 139 -9.91 -8.93 12.59
CA THR A 139 -9.21 -8.67 13.85
C THR A 139 -9.89 -9.37 15.02
N LYS A 140 -11.23 -9.29 15.08
CA LYS A 140 -12.02 -9.96 16.12
C LYS A 140 -11.86 -11.49 16.04
N VAL A 141 -12.06 -12.07 14.85
CA VAL A 141 -11.99 -13.52 14.64
C VAL A 141 -10.57 -14.05 14.93
N LEU A 142 -9.53 -13.35 14.51
CA LEU A 142 -8.15 -13.72 14.85
C LEU A 142 -7.92 -13.71 16.38
N GLY A 143 -8.50 -12.75 17.10
CA GLY A 143 -8.45 -12.69 18.56
C GLY A 143 -9.20 -13.83 19.27
N GLU A 144 -10.22 -14.39 18.63
CA GLU A 144 -10.96 -15.55 19.13
C GLU A 144 -10.24 -16.87 18.80
N LEU A 145 -9.63 -16.97 17.62
CA LEU A 145 -8.91 -18.18 17.18
C LEU A 145 -7.54 -18.36 17.84
N PHE A 146 -6.84 -17.27 18.12
CA PHE A 146 -5.46 -17.30 18.58
C PHE A 146 -5.28 -16.47 19.87
N GLY A 147 -4.96 -17.14 20.96
CA GLY A 147 -4.80 -16.48 22.27
C GLY A 147 -3.66 -15.47 22.36
N ASP A 148 -2.64 -15.61 21.51
CA ASP A 148 -1.46 -14.74 21.42
C ASP A 148 -1.67 -13.51 20.49
N PHE A 149 -2.74 -13.48 19.73
CA PHE A 149 -3.01 -12.39 18.78
C PHE A 149 -3.15 -11.03 19.43
N LYS A 150 -3.79 -10.94 20.59
CA LYS A 150 -3.94 -9.68 21.33
C LYS A 150 -2.59 -9.10 21.76
N GLY A 151 -1.71 -9.93 22.27
CA GLY A 151 -0.36 -9.51 22.64
C GLY A 151 0.47 -9.07 21.42
N TRP A 152 0.32 -9.77 20.30
CA TRP A 152 0.94 -9.38 19.05
C TRP A 152 0.40 -8.03 18.54
N LEU A 153 -0.91 -7.82 18.57
CA LEU A 153 -1.55 -6.57 18.12
C LEU A 153 -1.08 -5.36 18.93
N GLU A 154 -0.98 -5.49 20.26
CA GLU A 154 -0.46 -4.43 21.12
C GLU A 154 1.01 -4.08 20.82
N GLN A 155 1.83 -5.09 20.53
CA GLN A 155 3.22 -4.88 20.12
C GLN A 155 3.31 -4.21 18.74
N ASP A 156 2.47 -4.61 17.79
CA ASP A 156 2.42 -4.02 16.46
C ASP A 156 1.98 -2.55 16.51
N GLN A 157 0.97 -2.23 17.31
CA GLN A 157 0.52 -0.85 17.55
C GLN A 157 1.64 0.01 18.13
N LYS A 158 2.32 -0.45 19.18
CA LYS A 158 3.46 0.27 19.78
C LYS A 158 4.59 0.51 18.78
N ARG A 159 4.87 -0.49 17.93
CA ARG A 159 5.88 -0.37 16.87
C ARG A 159 5.49 0.70 15.86
N ARG A 160 4.22 0.74 15.42
CA ARG A 160 3.69 1.75 14.48
C ARG A 160 3.72 3.16 15.07
N GLU A 161 3.36 3.31 16.35
CA GLU A 161 3.42 4.60 17.05
C GLU A 161 4.86 5.13 17.16
N GLN A 162 5.82 4.27 17.49
CA GLN A 162 7.23 4.63 17.51
C GLN A 162 7.75 5.05 16.14
N GLN A 163 7.35 4.34 15.08
CA GLN A 163 7.68 4.69 13.71
C GLN A 163 7.04 6.02 13.30
N ALA A 164 5.77 6.26 13.66
CA ALA A 164 5.08 7.50 13.37
C ALA A 164 5.77 8.71 14.03
N THR A 165 6.27 8.57 15.26
CA THR A 165 7.03 9.60 15.96
C THR A 165 8.37 9.92 15.27
N THR A 166 9.03 8.90 14.74
CA THR A 166 10.28 9.06 13.97
C THR A 166 10.00 9.75 12.64
N ARG A 167 8.90 9.38 11.95
CA ARG A 167 8.45 9.98 10.69
C ARG A 167 8.10 11.46 10.82
N ALA A 168 7.50 11.87 11.94
CA ALA A 168 7.20 13.27 12.22
C ALA A 168 8.47 14.12 12.33
N LYS A 169 9.55 13.54 12.89
CA LYS A 169 10.87 14.19 12.94
C LYS A 169 11.52 14.28 11.55
N ASP A 170 11.40 13.25 10.71
CA ASP A 170 11.94 13.24 9.36
C ASP A 170 11.22 14.25 8.44
N LYS A 171 9.91 14.46 8.60
CA LYS A 171 9.17 15.50 7.85
C LYS A 171 9.68 16.90 8.15
N THR A 172 10.08 17.19 9.39
CA THR A 172 10.66 18.48 9.76
C THR A 172 12.02 18.69 9.07
N THR A 173 12.82 17.65 8.95
CA THR A 173 14.13 17.67 8.26
C THR A 173 13.96 17.83 6.73
N THR A 174 12.90 17.26 6.15
CA THR A 174 12.62 17.37 4.70
C THR A 174 12.15 18.78 4.33
N SER A 175 11.42 19.48 5.21
CA SER A 175 11.07 20.88 5.04
C SER A 175 12.31 21.80 5.03
N ASP A 176 13.31 21.49 5.86
CA ASP A 176 14.61 22.17 5.85
C ASP A 176 15.37 21.92 4.53
N TRP A 177 15.30 20.73 3.97
CA TRP A 177 15.92 20.41 2.69
C TRP A 177 15.28 21.16 1.51
N MET A 178 13.98 21.34 1.48
CA MET A 178 13.30 22.12 0.45
C MET A 178 13.71 23.60 0.50
N SER A 179 13.89 24.16 1.69
CA SER A 179 14.39 25.54 1.85
C SER A 179 15.81 25.73 1.34
N ILE A 180 16.65 24.70 1.36
CA ILE A 180 18.01 24.72 0.81
C ILE A 180 17.98 24.69 -0.72
N PHE A 181 17.05 23.98 -1.34
CA PHE A 181 16.88 23.98 -2.80
C PHE A 181 16.33 25.29 -3.32
N ASP A 182 15.32 25.87 -2.65
CA ASP A 182 14.78 27.20 -2.99
C ASP A 182 15.86 28.28 -2.89
N ALA A 183 16.70 28.27 -1.85
CA ALA A 183 17.84 29.21 -1.71
C ALA A 183 18.92 28.97 -2.79
N GLY A 184 19.08 27.74 -3.28
CA GLY A 184 19.99 27.42 -4.38
C GLY A 184 19.54 27.99 -5.72
N ASP A 185 18.25 27.89 -6.03
CA ASP A 185 17.68 28.42 -7.28
C ASP A 185 17.71 29.96 -7.33
N GLU A 186 17.48 30.66 -6.21
CA GLU A 186 17.63 32.10 -6.13
C GLU A 186 19.08 32.54 -6.35
N ALA A 187 20.07 31.81 -5.84
CA ALA A 187 21.49 32.11 -6.03
C ALA A 187 21.92 31.90 -7.50
N ILE A 188 21.36 30.92 -8.20
CA ILE A 188 21.63 30.69 -9.63
C ILE A 188 20.99 31.78 -10.50
N GLN A 189 19.79 32.24 -10.18
CA GLN A 189 19.13 33.34 -10.92
C GLN A 189 19.83 34.68 -10.73
N GLN A 190 20.45 34.95 -9.58
CA GLN A 190 21.24 36.16 -9.33
C GLN A 190 22.64 36.10 -9.93
N GLY A 191 23.18 34.91 -10.21
CA GLY A 191 24.50 34.70 -10.84
C GLY A 191 24.53 34.80 -12.37
N LEU A 192 23.38 34.77 -13.05
CA LEU A 192 23.26 34.86 -14.51
C LEU A 192 23.01 36.31 -14.97
N GLY A 193 23.81 37.24 -14.46
CA GLY A 193 23.84 38.61 -14.95
C GLY A 193 24.69 38.75 -16.20
N ALA A 194 24.06 39.17 -17.28
CA ALA A 194 24.54 39.70 -18.56
C ALA A 194 25.28 38.78 -19.53
N PRO A 195 24.79 38.67 -20.79
CA PRO A 195 25.54 38.00 -21.86
C PRO A 195 26.64 38.92 -22.37
N GLU A 196 27.88 38.51 -22.23
CA GLU A 196 29.01 39.17 -22.93
C GLU A 196 28.82 39.06 -24.43
N SER A 197 28.88 40.23 -25.09
CA SER A 197 28.84 40.41 -26.53
C SER A 197 30.04 39.75 -27.19
N HIS A 198 29.82 38.71 -27.97
CA HIS A 198 30.86 38.14 -28.86
C HIS A 198 31.18 39.09 -30.02
N PRO A 199 32.47 39.37 -30.33
CA PRO A 199 32.87 40.12 -31.51
C PRO A 199 32.68 39.26 -32.79
N GLN A 200 32.05 39.88 -33.78
CA GLN A 200 31.81 39.29 -35.11
C GLN A 200 33.13 38.99 -35.82
N GLY A 201 33.45 37.72 -35.97
CA GLY A 201 34.51 37.20 -36.84
C GLY A 201 34.09 37.25 -38.31
N LYS A 202 34.77 38.04 -39.11
CA LYS A 202 34.61 38.18 -40.57
C LYS A 202 34.81 36.85 -41.27
N LYS A 203 33.78 36.33 -41.95
CA LYS A 203 33.89 35.20 -42.90
C LYS A 203 34.63 35.64 -44.16
N LYS A 204 35.80 35.09 -44.44
CA LYS A 204 36.44 35.05 -45.77
C LYS A 204 35.86 33.91 -46.59
N ALA A 205 35.38 34.23 -47.78
CA ALA A 205 34.91 33.28 -48.78
C ALA A 205 36.08 32.51 -49.42
N PRO A 206 35.95 31.22 -49.71
CA PRO A 206 36.90 30.50 -50.55
C PRO A 206 36.63 30.77 -52.01
N LYS A 207 37.70 31.14 -52.75
CA LYS A 207 37.74 31.24 -54.22
C LYS A 207 37.69 29.83 -54.86
N ASN A 208 36.92 29.73 -55.91
CA ASN A 208 36.96 28.66 -56.89
C ASN A 208 38.37 28.37 -57.44
N LEU A 209 38.67 27.10 -57.70
CA LEU A 209 39.56 26.70 -58.80
C LEU A 209 39.19 25.27 -59.23
N LEU A 210 38.67 25.21 -60.52
CA LEU A 210 38.74 24.16 -61.51
C LEU A 210 38.34 22.71 -61.12
#